data_ada6e976e4eebdb7fefecde2045679ca
#
_entry.id   ada6e976e4eebdb7fefecde2045679ca
#
_cell.length_a   1.000
_cell.length_b   1.000
_cell.length_c   1.000
_cell.angle_alpha   90.00
_cell.angle_beta   90.00
_cell.angle_gamma   90.00
#
_symmetry.space_group_name_H-M   'P 1'
#
loop_
_entity.id
_entity.type
_entity.pdbx_description
1 polymer ?
#
loop_
_entity_poly.entity_id
_entity_poly.type
_entity_poly.pdbx_seq_one_letter_code
_entity_poly.pdbx_strand_id
1 'polypeptide(L)'
;MRVKTSAEWNGERDALLDGLRGFARIMKRRPFDNEQGLRGVSAFALYWFVRRTAPSVVFEVGVWRGFSTWLIEQAAPAAEVHCFDPLFMLQHLIPKRRIGKTYRSPRAQYSSQDFSCAPIRELVAGRADALAFFDDHQNKIPRLLQCKASGIKHVVFDDNMSETYTHRTLEHERAADAPLLEREIEAYETFPALWPVDFRSGGLHLKEAGIGFPVERELRDIHRDRNWHSYVTYVRLK
;
A
#
# COMPACT_ATOMS: atom_id res chain seq x y z
N MET A 1 20.24 2.03 6.93
CA MET A 1 19.05 1.81 6.04
C MET A 1 19.50 1.62 4.61
N ARG A 2 19.15 0.50 3.97
CA ARG A 2 19.40 0.28 2.52
C ARG A 2 18.21 0.81 1.73
N VAL A 3 18.43 1.76 0.82
CA VAL A 3 17.41 2.29 -0.09
C VAL A 3 17.55 1.61 -1.44
N LYS A 4 16.46 1.04 -1.97
CA LYS A 4 16.44 0.41 -3.28
C LYS A 4 16.51 1.48 -4.38
N THR A 5 17.46 1.34 -5.26
CA THR A 5 17.75 2.30 -6.33
C THR A 5 16.91 2.06 -7.59
N SER A 6 16.83 3.05 -8.48
CA SER A 6 16.19 2.90 -9.79
C SER A 6 16.89 1.85 -10.67
N ALA A 7 18.21 1.67 -10.52
CA ALA A 7 18.96 0.63 -11.24
C ALA A 7 18.55 -0.78 -10.79
N GLU A 8 18.35 -0.99 -9.48
CA GLU A 8 17.86 -2.27 -8.95
C GLU A 8 16.43 -2.56 -9.40
N TRP A 9 15.55 -1.55 -9.45
CA TRP A 9 14.20 -1.70 -10.01
C TRP A 9 14.23 -2.06 -11.51
N ASN A 10 15.13 -1.44 -12.28
CA ASN A 10 15.32 -1.78 -13.69
C ASN A 10 15.87 -3.21 -13.86
N GLY A 11 16.68 -3.71 -12.92
CA GLY A 11 17.11 -5.10 -12.89
C GLY A 11 15.97 -6.11 -12.69
N GLU A 12 14.86 -5.67 -12.08
CA GLU A 12 13.65 -6.49 -11.88
C GLU A 12 12.58 -6.28 -12.98
N ARG A 13 12.91 -5.56 -14.06
CA ARG A 13 11.97 -5.12 -15.10
C ARG A 13 11.08 -6.26 -15.64
N ASP A 14 11.66 -7.39 -15.99
CA ASP A 14 10.92 -8.50 -16.58
C ASP A 14 9.97 -9.15 -15.57
N ALA A 15 10.42 -9.34 -14.33
CA ALA A 15 9.59 -9.87 -13.24
C ALA A 15 8.42 -8.92 -12.92
N LEU A 16 8.68 -7.60 -12.93
CA LEU A 16 7.65 -6.58 -12.74
C LEU A 16 6.62 -6.62 -13.88
N LEU A 17 7.06 -6.74 -15.13
CA LEU A 17 6.15 -6.80 -16.28
C LEU A 17 5.27 -8.06 -16.24
N ASP A 18 5.84 -9.21 -15.91
CA ASP A 18 5.08 -10.45 -15.77
C ASP A 18 4.10 -10.39 -14.59
N GLY A 19 4.54 -9.82 -13.48
CA GLY A 19 3.68 -9.53 -12.33
C GLY A 19 2.51 -8.60 -12.70
N LEU A 20 2.79 -7.55 -13.48
CA LEU A 20 1.80 -6.57 -13.93
C LEU A 20 0.75 -7.20 -14.88
N ARG A 21 1.17 -8.09 -15.79
CA ARG A 21 0.25 -8.87 -16.63
C ARG A 21 -0.65 -9.78 -15.78
N GLY A 22 -0.07 -10.44 -14.77
CA GLY A 22 -0.81 -11.23 -13.78
C GLY A 22 -1.84 -10.41 -13.04
N PHE A 23 -1.43 -9.26 -12.53
CA PHE A 23 -2.31 -8.29 -11.86
C PHE A 23 -3.44 -7.80 -12.78
N ALA A 24 -3.16 -7.47 -14.04
CA ALA A 24 -4.18 -7.04 -14.99
C ALA A 24 -5.27 -8.12 -15.18
N ARG A 25 -4.90 -9.41 -15.22
CA ARG A 25 -5.87 -10.52 -15.29
C ARG A 25 -6.74 -10.61 -14.02
N ILE A 26 -6.16 -10.37 -12.84
CA ILE A 26 -6.88 -10.34 -11.57
C ILE A 26 -7.88 -9.17 -11.57
N MET A 27 -7.43 -7.98 -11.97
CA MET A 27 -8.27 -6.78 -12.02
C MET A 27 -9.52 -6.93 -12.91
N LYS A 28 -9.44 -7.71 -14.01
CA LYS A 28 -10.59 -8.03 -14.86
C LYS A 28 -11.65 -8.90 -14.16
N ARG A 29 -11.28 -9.63 -13.10
CA ARG A 29 -12.18 -10.50 -12.33
C ARG A 29 -12.74 -9.81 -11.10
N ARG A 30 -12.38 -8.55 -10.87
CA ARG A 30 -12.86 -7.78 -9.71
C ARG A 30 -14.38 -7.73 -9.70
N PRO A 31 -15.05 -8.11 -8.58
CA PRO A 31 -16.50 -8.24 -8.53
C PRO A 31 -17.24 -6.92 -8.29
N PHE A 32 -16.53 -5.79 -8.19
CA PHE A 32 -17.08 -4.46 -7.90
C PHE A 32 -16.22 -3.36 -8.53
N ASP A 33 -16.77 -2.18 -8.66
CA ASP A 33 -16.02 -1.02 -9.17
C ASP A 33 -15.16 -0.41 -8.07
N ASN A 34 -13.91 -0.05 -8.42
CA ASN A 34 -13.02 0.65 -7.51
C ASN A 34 -13.20 2.17 -7.65
N GLU A 35 -14.02 2.74 -6.78
CA GLU A 35 -14.18 4.19 -6.71
C GLU A 35 -13.38 4.75 -5.53
N GLN A 36 -12.47 5.67 -5.80
CA GLN A 36 -11.68 6.39 -4.79
C GLN A 36 -10.75 5.51 -3.93
N GLY A 37 -10.45 4.29 -4.33
CA GLY A 37 -9.43 3.44 -3.71
C GLY A 37 -8.11 3.51 -4.49
N LEU A 38 -7.14 2.72 -4.06
CA LEU A 38 -5.85 2.54 -4.75
C LEU A 38 -6.04 2.30 -6.25
N ARG A 39 -5.28 2.99 -7.11
CA ARG A 39 -5.44 2.91 -8.55
C ARG A 39 -4.12 2.59 -9.25
N GLY A 40 -4.24 2.06 -10.47
CA GLY A 40 -3.14 1.92 -11.40
C GLY A 40 -1.89 1.31 -10.78
N VAL A 41 -0.82 2.08 -10.80
CA VAL A 41 0.50 1.66 -10.29
C VAL A 41 0.49 1.44 -8.78
N SER A 42 -0.22 2.25 -8.01
CA SER A 42 -0.27 2.10 -6.53
C SER A 42 -0.96 0.80 -6.12
N ALA A 43 -2.05 0.42 -6.80
CA ALA A 43 -2.71 -0.87 -6.57
C ALA A 43 -1.78 -2.04 -6.94
N PHE A 44 -1.05 -1.94 -8.05
CA PHE A 44 -0.06 -2.95 -8.42
C PHE A 44 1.09 -3.02 -7.42
N ALA A 45 1.57 -1.89 -6.90
CA ALA A 45 2.63 -1.84 -5.90
C ALA A 45 2.24 -2.59 -4.61
N LEU A 46 1.03 -2.36 -4.09
CA LEU A 46 0.51 -3.13 -2.94
C LEU A 46 0.47 -4.62 -3.25
N TYR A 47 -0.12 -4.99 -4.40
CA TYR A 47 -0.18 -6.39 -4.83
C TYR A 47 1.21 -7.03 -4.93
N TRP A 48 2.19 -6.31 -5.51
CA TRP A 48 3.57 -6.75 -5.66
C TRP A 48 4.24 -7.01 -4.31
N PHE A 49 4.17 -6.05 -3.39
CA PHE A 49 4.81 -6.18 -2.08
C PHE A 49 4.20 -7.29 -1.24
N VAL A 50 2.87 -7.40 -1.21
CA VAL A 50 2.17 -8.48 -0.48
C VAL A 50 2.53 -9.84 -1.08
N ARG A 51 2.51 -9.97 -2.40
CA ARG A 51 2.86 -11.22 -3.06
C ARG A 51 4.32 -11.63 -2.83
N ARG A 52 5.25 -10.66 -2.89
CA ARG A 52 6.69 -10.90 -2.65
C ARG A 52 6.97 -11.31 -1.20
N THR A 53 6.29 -10.69 -0.25
CA THR A 53 6.45 -10.98 1.18
C THR A 53 5.80 -12.30 1.55
N ALA A 54 4.74 -12.71 0.84
CA ALA A 54 3.94 -13.91 1.11
C ALA A 54 3.57 -14.05 2.60
N PRO A 55 2.95 -13.04 3.21
CA PRO A 55 2.70 -13.01 4.65
C PRO A 55 1.66 -14.06 5.07
N SER A 56 1.80 -14.59 6.29
CA SER A 56 0.77 -15.44 6.92
C SER A 56 -0.34 -14.62 7.57
N VAL A 57 -0.04 -13.36 7.94
CA VAL A 57 -1.02 -12.40 8.46
C VAL A 57 -0.78 -11.01 7.90
N VAL A 58 -1.86 -10.32 7.54
CA VAL A 58 -1.85 -8.92 7.09
C VAL A 58 -2.75 -8.07 7.97
N PHE A 59 -2.22 -6.95 8.44
CA PHE A 59 -2.95 -5.89 9.13
C PHE A 59 -3.17 -4.74 8.16
N GLU A 60 -4.41 -4.55 7.73
CA GLU A 60 -4.81 -3.43 6.87
C GLU A 60 -5.39 -2.31 7.73
N VAL A 61 -4.84 -1.10 7.62
CA VAL A 61 -5.26 0.08 8.37
C VAL A 61 -5.68 1.18 7.40
N GLY A 62 -6.97 1.53 7.43
CA GLY A 62 -7.63 2.32 6.38
C GLY A 62 -8.18 1.41 5.29
N VAL A 63 -9.47 1.08 5.36
CA VAL A 63 -10.09 0.07 4.49
C VAL A 63 -11.01 0.70 3.45
N TRP A 64 -11.62 1.84 3.80
CA TRP A 64 -12.58 2.52 2.96
C TRP A 64 -13.66 1.58 2.41
N ARG A 65 -13.65 1.31 1.11
CA ARG A 65 -14.62 0.44 0.41
C ARG A 65 -14.16 -1.01 0.26
N GLY A 66 -12.98 -1.37 0.78
CA GLY A 66 -12.46 -2.74 0.81
C GLY A 66 -11.77 -3.20 -0.47
N PHE A 67 -11.37 -2.28 -1.36
CA PHE A 67 -10.62 -2.66 -2.55
C PHE A 67 -9.24 -3.23 -2.20
N SER A 68 -8.53 -2.58 -1.29
CA SER A 68 -7.23 -3.04 -0.78
C SER A 68 -7.36 -4.39 -0.06
N THR A 69 -8.42 -4.59 0.75
CA THR A 69 -8.71 -5.89 1.37
C THR A 69 -8.83 -7.00 0.33
N TRP A 70 -9.67 -6.78 -0.70
CA TRP A 70 -9.82 -7.74 -1.79
C TRP A 70 -8.49 -8.01 -2.50
N LEU A 71 -7.71 -6.97 -2.77
CA LEU A 71 -6.43 -7.08 -3.46
C LEU A 71 -5.38 -7.85 -2.66
N ILE A 72 -5.31 -7.61 -1.34
CA ILE A 72 -4.46 -8.37 -0.40
C ILE A 72 -4.80 -9.85 -0.46
N GLU A 73 -6.09 -10.20 -0.44
CA GLU A 73 -6.54 -11.60 -0.55
C GLU A 73 -6.19 -12.25 -1.89
N GLN A 74 -6.14 -11.46 -2.99
CA GLN A 74 -5.68 -11.98 -4.28
C GLN A 74 -4.15 -12.19 -4.30
N ALA A 75 -3.41 -11.35 -3.59
CA ALA A 75 -1.95 -11.43 -3.54
C ALA A 75 -1.45 -12.52 -2.59
N ALA A 76 -2.12 -12.72 -1.45
CA ALA A 76 -1.80 -13.70 -0.41
C ALA A 76 -3.06 -14.47 0.04
N PRO A 77 -3.57 -15.42 -0.78
CA PRO A 77 -4.87 -16.08 -0.54
C PRO A 77 -4.91 -16.93 0.72
N ALA A 78 -3.77 -17.32 1.28
CA ALA A 78 -3.67 -18.08 2.52
C ALA A 78 -3.50 -17.19 3.76
N ALA A 79 -3.30 -15.88 3.60
CA ALA A 79 -3.08 -14.96 4.70
C ALA A 79 -4.36 -14.75 5.52
N GLU A 80 -4.21 -14.65 6.82
CA GLU A 80 -5.21 -14.07 7.72
C GLU A 80 -5.20 -12.55 7.55
N VAL A 81 -6.36 -11.91 7.41
CA VAL A 81 -6.47 -10.46 7.18
C VAL A 81 -7.25 -9.80 8.31
N HIS A 82 -6.62 -8.85 8.98
CA HIS A 82 -7.23 -8.01 10.02
C HIS A 82 -7.34 -6.57 9.51
N CYS A 83 -8.55 -6.05 9.45
CA CYS A 83 -8.89 -4.75 8.88
C CYS A 83 -9.27 -3.78 10.00
N PHE A 84 -8.61 -2.62 10.05
CA PHE A 84 -8.84 -1.58 11.04
C PHE A 84 -9.28 -0.29 10.35
N ASP A 85 -10.49 0.16 10.65
CA ASP A 85 -11.00 1.43 10.11
C ASP A 85 -12.05 2.03 11.06
N PRO A 86 -11.72 3.12 11.78
CA PRO A 86 -12.67 3.82 12.66
C PRO A 86 -13.96 4.25 11.96
N LEU A 87 -13.91 4.47 10.64
CA LEU A 87 -15.08 4.84 9.83
C LEU A 87 -16.14 3.74 9.74
N PHE A 88 -15.82 2.48 10.08
CA PHE A 88 -16.83 1.43 10.14
C PHE A 88 -17.97 1.77 11.08
N MET A 89 -17.70 2.47 12.18
CA MET A 89 -18.73 2.96 13.10
C MET A 89 -19.56 4.09 12.49
N LEU A 90 -18.99 4.85 11.56
CA LEU A 90 -19.60 6.04 10.98
C LEU A 90 -20.28 5.78 9.63
N GLN A 91 -20.19 4.58 9.09
CA GLN A 91 -20.76 4.25 7.76
C GLN A 91 -22.25 4.54 7.65
N HIS A 92 -23.00 4.41 8.75
CA HIS A 92 -24.43 4.74 8.79
C HIS A 92 -24.71 6.25 8.66
N LEU A 93 -23.72 7.10 8.98
CA LEU A 93 -23.82 8.57 8.85
C LEU A 93 -23.44 9.06 7.44
N ILE A 94 -22.73 8.24 6.67
CA ILE A 94 -22.32 8.60 5.32
C ILE A 94 -23.48 8.25 4.37
N PRO A 95 -23.99 9.22 3.58
CA PRO A 95 -25.06 8.94 2.63
C PRO A 95 -24.72 7.76 1.71
N LYS A 96 -25.61 6.78 1.59
CA LYS A 96 -25.39 5.54 0.76
C LYS A 96 -24.96 5.87 -0.67
N ARG A 97 -25.46 6.98 -1.26
CA ARG A 97 -25.05 7.48 -2.58
C ARG A 97 -23.57 7.84 -2.70
N ARG A 98 -22.87 8.10 -1.57
CA ARG A 98 -21.44 8.42 -1.52
C ARG A 98 -20.57 7.20 -1.22
N ILE A 99 -21.15 6.14 -0.62
CA ILE A 99 -20.38 4.95 -0.24
C ILE A 99 -20.24 3.99 -1.42
N GLY A 100 -21.20 3.97 -2.37
CA GLY A 100 -21.23 3.02 -3.47
C GLY A 100 -21.29 1.56 -2.98
N LYS A 101 -20.83 0.63 -3.83
CA LYS A 101 -20.69 -0.78 -3.43
C LYS A 101 -19.42 -0.95 -2.61
N THR A 102 -19.55 -1.50 -1.41
CA THR A 102 -18.41 -1.86 -0.55
C THR A 102 -18.15 -3.36 -0.67
N TYR A 103 -16.89 -3.74 -0.69
CA TYR A 103 -16.46 -5.12 -0.54
C TYR A 103 -16.26 -5.42 0.95
N ARG A 104 -16.80 -6.54 1.39
CA ARG A 104 -16.54 -7.12 2.70
C ARG A 104 -16.20 -8.58 2.52
N SER A 105 -14.99 -8.95 2.83
CA SER A 105 -14.56 -10.32 2.80
C SER A 105 -15.17 -11.11 3.95
N PRO A 106 -15.74 -12.30 3.71
CA PRO A 106 -16.16 -13.18 4.79
C PRO A 106 -14.98 -13.81 5.55
N ARG A 107 -13.76 -13.69 5.03
CA ARG A 107 -12.53 -14.25 5.63
C ARG A 107 -11.77 -13.25 6.47
N ALA A 108 -11.94 -11.94 6.22
CA ALA A 108 -11.26 -10.89 6.95
C ALA A 108 -11.97 -10.55 8.27
N GLN A 109 -11.19 -10.19 9.26
CA GLN A 109 -11.68 -9.71 10.55
C GLN A 109 -11.69 -8.18 10.53
N TYR A 110 -12.81 -7.57 10.95
CA TYR A 110 -13.00 -6.12 10.89
C TYR A 110 -13.12 -5.52 12.29
N SER A 111 -12.35 -4.46 12.56
CA SER A 111 -12.39 -3.70 13.80
C SER A 111 -12.55 -2.22 13.52
N SER A 112 -13.40 -1.55 14.29
CA SER A 112 -13.53 -0.10 14.32
C SER A 112 -12.55 0.59 15.28
N GLN A 113 -11.71 -0.17 15.98
CA GLN A 113 -10.66 0.38 16.82
C GLN A 113 -9.52 0.92 15.96
N ASP A 114 -8.75 1.87 16.51
CA ASP A 114 -7.48 2.23 15.91
C ASP A 114 -6.48 1.06 16.07
N PHE A 115 -5.60 0.90 15.11
CA PHE A 115 -4.56 -0.12 15.11
C PHE A 115 -3.73 -0.12 16.40
N SER A 116 -3.48 1.07 16.99
CA SER A 116 -2.72 1.20 18.25
C SER A 116 -3.44 0.63 19.48
N CYS A 117 -4.75 0.44 19.41
CA CYS A 117 -5.57 -0.08 20.50
C CYS A 117 -5.80 -1.59 20.44
N ALA A 118 -5.39 -2.24 19.34
CA ALA A 118 -5.59 -3.67 19.13
C ALA A 118 -4.46 -4.51 19.74
N PRO A 119 -4.70 -5.78 20.10
CA PRO A 119 -3.69 -6.67 20.67
C PRO A 119 -2.77 -7.24 19.59
N ILE A 120 -2.13 -6.36 18.80
CA ILE A 120 -1.35 -6.72 17.61
C ILE A 120 -0.21 -7.69 17.95
N ARG A 121 0.47 -7.48 19.10
CA ARG A 121 1.56 -8.36 19.54
C ARG A 121 1.11 -9.82 19.68
N GLU A 122 -0.10 -10.04 20.18
CA GLU A 122 -0.67 -11.39 20.35
C GLU A 122 -0.99 -12.01 19.01
N LEU A 123 -1.56 -11.23 18.09
CA LEU A 123 -1.90 -11.67 16.73
C LEU A 123 -0.65 -11.96 15.88
N VAL A 124 0.49 -11.31 16.17
CA VAL A 124 1.78 -11.51 15.48
C VAL A 124 2.59 -12.66 16.09
N ALA A 125 2.26 -13.12 17.31
CA ALA A 125 3.07 -14.09 18.02
C ALA A 125 3.42 -15.33 17.17
N GLY A 126 4.72 -15.59 16.98
CA GLY A 126 5.23 -16.69 16.16
C GLY A 126 5.18 -16.47 14.63
N ARG A 127 4.79 -15.29 14.15
CA ARG A 127 4.65 -14.96 12.72
C ARG A 127 5.68 -13.91 12.29
N ALA A 128 6.87 -14.36 11.91
CA ALA A 128 7.97 -13.47 11.50
C ALA A 128 7.72 -12.76 10.16
N ASP A 129 6.75 -13.23 9.39
CA ASP A 129 6.33 -12.77 8.07
C ASP A 129 5.11 -11.83 8.09
N ALA A 130 4.65 -11.42 9.30
CA ALA A 130 3.54 -10.49 9.46
C ALA A 130 3.80 -9.17 8.70
N LEU A 131 2.78 -8.70 7.98
CA LEU A 131 2.81 -7.46 7.20
C LEU A 131 1.74 -6.49 7.68
N ALA A 132 2.09 -5.21 7.82
CA ALA A 132 1.11 -4.13 8.00
C ALA A 132 1.04 -3.25 6.74
N PHE A 133 -0.17 -2.91 6.32
CA PHE A 133 -0.43 -1.94 5.25
C PHE A 133 -1.21 -0.75 5.81
N PHE A 134 -0.72 0.46 5.58
CA PHE A 134 -1.31 1.70 6.06
C PHE A 134 -1.74 2.60 4.90
N ASP A 135 -3.04 2.88 4.83
CA ASP A 135 -3.70 3.84 3.97
C ASP A 135 -4.67 4.72 4.80
N ASP A 136 -4.27 5.03 6.03
CA ASP A 136 -5.09 5.69 7.04
C ASP A 136 -4.85 7.21 7.14
N HIS A 137 -3.98 7.76 6.29
CA HIS A 137 -3.63 9.17 6.25
C HIS A 137 -3.12 9.73 7.60
N GLN A 138 -2.51 8.86 8.43
CA GLN A 138 -1.88 9.25 9.68
C GLN A 138 -0.36 9.40 9.51
N ASN A 139 0.29 10.06 10.47
CA ASN A 139 1.74 10.21 10.48
C ASN A 139 2.44 8.84 10.47
N LYS A 140 3.36 8.64 9.55
CA LYS A 140 3.98 7.33 9.28
C LYS A 140 4.96 6.89 10.39
N ILE A 141 5.63 7.83 11.08
CA ILE A 141 6.58 7.49 12.17
C ILE A 141 5.89 6.77 13.34
N PRO A 142 4.78 7.27 13.91
CA PRO A 142 4.07 6.53 14.95
C PRO A 142 3.65 5.13 14.50
N ARG A 143 3.15 4.98 13.27
CA ARG A 143 2.76 3.67 12.70
C ARG A 143 3.94 2.71 12.58
N LEU A 144 5.09 3.21 12.12
CA LEU A 144 6.34 2.44 12.05
C LEU A 144 6.77 1.93 13.43
N LEU A 145 6.75 2.80 14.45
CA LEU A 145 7.13 2.45 15.81
C LEU A 145 6.14 1.47 16.47
N GLN A 146 4.84 1.61 16.19
CA GLN A 146 3.81 0.65 16.61
C GLN A 146 4.06 -0.74 16.01
N CYS A 147 4.39 -0.82 14.72
CA CYS A 147 4.76 -2.08 14.07
C CYS A 147 5.97 -2.72 14.75
N LYS A 148 7.04 -1.95 14.97
CA LYS A 148 8.24 -2.45 15.64
C LYS A 148 7.95 -2.96 17.05
N ALA A 149 7.20 -2.19 17.85
CA ALA A 149 6.82 -2.57 19.21
C ALA A 149 5.98 -3.85 19.24
N SER A 150 5.22 -4.13 18.17
CA SER A 150 4.38 -5.32 18.02
C SER A 150 5.10 -6.52 17.39
N GLY A 151 6.34 -6.36 16.91
CA GLY A 151 7.10 -7.42 16.26
C GLY A 151 6.83 -7.57 14.75
N ILE A 152 6.07 -6.66 14.14
CA ILE A 152 5.88 -6.61 12.69
C ILE A 152 7.14 -6.08 12.03
N LYS A 153 7.69 -6.82 11.07
CA LYS A 153 8.90 -6.40 10.34
C LYS A 153 8.63 -5.85 8.95
N HIS A 154 7.53 -6.25 8.32
CA HIS A 154 7.19 -5.84 6.96
C HIS A 154 6.06 -4.81 7.00
N VAL A 155 6.33 -3.62 6.47
CA VAL A 155 5.37 -2.51 6.49
C VAL A 155 5.25 -1.94 5.08
N VAL A 156 4.03 -1.70 4.64
CA VAL A 156 3.71 -1.01 3.39
C VAL A 156 2.92 0.25 3.71
N PHE A 157 3.35 1.38 3.17
CA PHE A 157 2.66 2.65 3.29
C PHE A 157 2.17 3.12 1.93
N ASP A 158 0.90 3.52 1.85
CA ASP A 158 0.41 4.36 0.75
C ASP A 158 0.65 5.85 1.06
N ASP A 159 0.51 6.70 0.04
CA ASP A 159 0.67 8.16 0.15
C ASP A 159 1.94 8.59 0.89
N ASN A 160 3.10 8.00 0.53
CA ASN A 160 4.38 8.31 1.15
C ASN A 160 5.15 9.43 0.40
N MET A 161 4.44 10.35 -0.21
CA MET A 161 5.00 11.49 -0.94
C MET A 161 5.48 12.58 0.02
N SER A 162 6.60 13.25 -0.32
CA SER A 162 7.07 14.43 0.41
C SER A 162 6.13 15.63 0.30
N GLU A 163 5.31 15.68 -0.74
CA GLU A 163 4.41 16.79 -1.07
C GLU A 163 3.02 16.67 -0.44
N THR A 164 2.73 15.60 0.30
CA THR A 164 1.44 15.48 1.00
C THR A 164 1.34 16.48 2.15
N TYR A 165 0.16 17.09 2.30
CA TYR A 165 -0.12 18.07 3.35
C TYR A 165 -1.04 17.50 4.44
N THR A 166 -1.55 16.29 4.26
CA THR A 166 -2.54 15.71 5.16
C THR A 166 -1.92 15.03 6.38
N HIS A 167 -0.67 14.54 6.23
CA HIS A 167 0.07 13.84 7.29
C HIS A 167 1.59 13.85 7.02
N ARG A 168 2.39 13.55 8.04
CA ARG A 168 3.85 13.39 7.91
C ARG A 168 4.16 12.01 7.33
N THR A 169 4.96 11.99 6.26
CA THR A 169 5.41 10.77 5.59
C THR A 169 6.85 10.43 5.94
N LEU A 170 7.29 9.22 5.58
CA LEU A 170 8.72 8.86 5.73
C LEU A 170 9.60 9.65 4.77
N GLU A 171 9.08 10.11 3.61
CA GLU A 171 9.83 10.97 2.70
C GLU A 171 10.10 12.37 3.31
N HIS A 172 9.16 12.94 4.07
CA HIS A 172 9.43 14.15 4.84
C HIS A 172 10.57 13.94 5.84
N GLU A 173 10.59 12.80 6.53
CA GLU A 173 11.64 12.49 7.51
C GLU A 173 12.99 12.23 6.82
N ARG A 174 12.99 11.56 5.66
CA ARG A 174 14.22 11.37 4.87
C ARG A 174 14.80 12.70 4.38
N ALA A 175 13.96 13.61 3.90
CA ALA A 175 14.37 14.94 3.50
C ALA A 175 14.94 15.78 4.66
N ALA A 176 14.49 15.50 5.88
CA ALA A 176 15.00 16.13 7.10
C ALA A 176 16.24 15.44 7.68
N ASP A 177 16.79 14.42 7.00
CA ASP A 177 17.94 13.61 7.45
C ASP A 177 17.73 13.06 8.88
N ALA A 178 16.57 12.46 9.13
CA ALA A 178 16.16 11.99 10.44
C ALA A 178 16.90 10.70 10.86
N PRO A 179 17.75 10.71 11.88
CA PRO A 179 18.52 9.54 12.34
C PRO A 179 17.65 8.36 12.75
N LEU A 180 16.38 8.63 13.08
CA LEU A 180 15.40 7.60 13.43
C LEU A 180 15.25 6.54 12.33
N LEU A 181 15.18 6.96 11.07
CA LEU A 181 15.00 6.03 9.96
C LEU A 181 16.21 5.09 9.82
N GLU A 182 17.43 5.64 9.94
CA GLU A 182 18.65 4.83 9.90
C GLU A 182 18.72 3.81 11.05
N ARG A 183 18.22 4.17 12.22
CA ARG A 183 18.20 3.30 13.39
C ARG A 183 17.19 2.17 13.26
N GLU A 184 15.98 2.46 12.77
CA GLU A 184 14.85 1.54 12.84
C GLU A 184 14.67 0.70 11.57
N ILE A 185 15.08 1.23 10.42
CA ILE A 185 14.82 0.62 9.11
C ILE A 185 16.05 -0.13 8.60
N GLU A 186 15.86 -1.36 8.15
CA GLU A 186 16.84 -2.17 7.45
C GLU A 186 16.79 -1.89 5.94
N ALA A 187 15.61 -2.01 5.32
CA ALA A 187 15.40 -1.79 3.89
C ALA A 187 14.21 -0.85 3.63
N TYR A 188 14.35 -0.01 2.61
CA TYR A 188 13.40 1.00 2.18
C TYR A 188 13.26 0.97 0.66
N GLU A 189 12.05 0.71 0.18
CA GLU A 189 11.78 0.54 -1.25
C GLU A 189 10.53 1.32 -1.65
N THR A 190 10.70 2.47 -2.31
CA THR A 190 9.58 3.17 -2.95
C THR A 190 9.30 2.53 -4.30
N PHE A 191 8.05 2.13 -4.53
CA PHE A 191 7.67 1.50 -5.80
C PHE A 191 7.78 2.53 -6.94
N PRO A 192 8.45 2.20 -8.06
CA PRO A 192 8.70 3.16 -9.12
C PRO A 192 7.46 3.40 -9.99
N ALA A 193 7.38 4.55 -10.63
CA ALA A 193 6.46 4.75 -11.74
C ALA A 193 6.78 3.74 -12.86
N LEU A 194 5.77 3.09 -13.41
CA LEU A 194 5.94 2.08 -14.48
C LEU A 194 5.98 2.73 -15.88
N TRP A 195 5.31 3.86 -16.03
CA TRP A 195 5.26 4.69 -17.22
C TRP A 195 5.61 6.14 -16.86
N PRO A 196 5.97 6.97 -17.84
CA PRO A 196 6.18 8.38 -17.58
C PRO A 196 4.97 9.02 -16.92
N VAL A 197 5.21 9.74 -15.84
CA VAL A 197 4.23 10.52 -15.07
C VAL A 197 4.53 11.99 -15.28
N ASP A 198 3.51 12.78 -15.63
CA ASP A 198 3.53 14.24 -15.61
C ASP A 198 2.16 14.70 -15.10
N PHE A 199 2.08 14.91 -13.80
CA PHE A 199 0.83 15.23 -13.11
C PHE A 199 0.98 16.53 -12.34
N ARG A 200 0.01 17.43 -12.51
CA ARG A 200 -0.05 18.71 -11.79
C ARG A 200 -1.42 18.89 -11.16
N SER A 201 -1.47 19.06 -9.87
CA SER A 201 -2.70 19.37 -9.13
C SER A 201 -2.36 20.03 -7.79
N GLY A 202 -3.12 21.05 -7.40
CA GLY A 202 -3.03 21.66 -6.07
C GLY A 202 -1.65 22.17 -5.65
N GLY A 203 -0.81 22.60 -6.60
CA GLY A 203 0.58 22.98 -6.33
C GLY A 203 1.59 21.83 -6.40
N LEU A 204 1.12 20.59 -6.47
CA LEU A 204 1.94 19.41 -6.67
C LEU A 204 2.30 19.24 -8.15
N HIS A 205 3.58 19.00 -8.44
CA HIS A 205 4.06 18.60 -9.76
C HIS A 205 4.93 17.35 -9.65
N LEU A 206 4.37 16.21 -10.10
CA LEU A 206 5.07 14.93 -10.20
C LEU A 206 5.52 14.73 -11.63
N LYS A 207 6.84 14.60 -11.83
CA LYS A 207 7.42 14.30 -13.14
C LYS A 207 8.48 13.22 -13.01
N GLU A 208 8.17 12.03 -13.55
CA GLU A 208 9.07 10.89 -13.52
C GLU A 208 9.12 10.20 -14.86
N ALA A 209 10.31 9.73 -15.26
CA ALA A 209 10.47 8.95 -16.49
C ALA A 209 9.83 7.54 -16.37
N GLY A 210 9.76 7.00 -15.17
CA GLY A 210 9.31 5.64 -14.91
C GLY A 210 10.24 4.57 -15.51
N ILE A 211 9.84 3.30 -15.36
CA ILE A 211 10.55 2.16 -15.98
C ILE A 211 10.37 2.13 -17.50
N GLY A 212 9.32 2.77 -18.03
CA GLY A 212 9.03 2.85 -19.47
C GLY A 212 8.54 1.52 -20.05
N PHE A 213 7.55 0.88 -19.43
CA PHE A 213 6.93 -0.32 -19.99
C PHE A 213 6.19 -0.05 -21.30
N PRO A 214 6.07 -1.06 -22.19
CA PRO A 214 5.19 -0.95 -23.34
C PRO A 214 3.72 -0.86 -22.88
N VAL A 215 2.91 -0.09 -23.62
CA VAL A 215 1.47 -0.01 -23.36
C VAL A 215 0.77 -1.14 -24.10
N GLU A 216 0.83 -2.34 -23.55
CA GLU A 216 0.14 -3.51 -24.09
C GLU A 216 -1.39 -3.36 -23.94
N ARG A 217 -2.14 -4.03 -24.83
CA ARG A 217 -3.61 -3.97 -24.82
C ARG A 217 -4.21 -4.34 -23.47
N GLU A 218 -3.65 -5.35 -22.82
CA GLU A 218 -4.12 -5.84 -21.52
C GLU A 218 -3.79 -4.93 -20.35
N LEU A 219 -2.81 -4.03 -20.50
CA LEU A 219 -2.35 -3.09 -19.47
C LEU A 219 -3.00 -1.70 -19.57
N ARG A 220 -3.83 -1.46 -20.60
CA ARG A 220 -4.39 -0.13 -20.90
C ARG A 220 -5.17 0.49 -19.76
N ASP A 221 -5.92 -0.30 -19.02
CA ASP A 221 -6.75 0.22 -17.93
C ASP A 221 -5.86 0.68 -16.75
N ILE A 222 -4.79 -0.07 -16.45
CA ILE A 222 -3.80 0.33 -15.43
C ILE A 222 -3.03 1.56 -15.91
N HIS A 223 -2.63 1.58 -17.20
CA HIS A 223 -1.91 2.73 -17.77
C HIS A 223 -2.74 4.02 -17.77
N ARG A 224 -4.06 3.96 -17.92
CA ARG A 224 -4.94 5.15 -17.81
C ARG A 224 -4.81 5.84 -16.46
N ASP A 225 -4.57 5.05 -15.40
CA ASP A 225 -4.40 5.53 -14.03
C ASP A 225 -2.94 5.86 -13.67
N ARG A 226 -2.00 5.92 -14.64
CA ARG A 226 -0.55 6.11 -14.38
C ARG A 226 -0.20 7.35 -13.57
N ASN A 227 -1.00 8.40 -13.71
CA ASN A 227 -0.79 9.67 -12.99
C ASN A 227 -1.28 9.62 -11.53
N TRP A 228 -1.99 8.56 -11.12
CA TRP A 228 -2.41 8.32 -9.74
C TRP A 228 -1.37 7.47 -9.00
N HIS A 229 -0.11 7.91 -9.06
CA HIS A 229 1.01 7.26 -8.38
C HIS A 229 1.21 7.91 -7.01
N SER A 230 1.00 7.15 -5.93
CA SER A 230 1.02 7.64 -4.54
C SER A 230 2.28 7.26 -3.78
N TYR A 231 3.34 6.80 -4.47
CA TYR A 231 4.60 6.37 -3.86
C TYR A 231 4.43 5.30 -2.77
N VAL A 232 3.72 4.22 -3.11
CA VAL A 232 3.61 3.07 -2.21
C VAL A 232 5.01 2.59 -1.85
N THR A 233 5.30 2.56 -0.55
CA THR A 233 6.63 2.29 -0.03
C THR A 233 6.62 1.08 0.89
N TYR A 234 7.51 0.13 0.61
CA TYR A 234 7.78 -0.99 1.49
C TYR A 234 8.97 -0.68 2.40
N VAL A 235 8.81 -1.03 3.66
CA VAL A 235 9.84 -0.90 4.69
C VAL A 235 10.05 -2.24 5.37
N ARG A 236 11.31 -2.66 5.52
CA ARG A 236 11.68 -3.74 6.43
C ARG A 236 12.34 -3.15 7.67
N LEU A 237 11.78 -3.46 8.84
CA LEU A 237 12.29 -3.06 10.15
C LEU A 237 13.41 -4.00 10.60
N LYS A 238 14.35 -3.45 11.41
CA LYS A 238 15.43 -4.22 12.04
C LYS A 238 14.94 -5.09 13.19
#